data_994502a047aeadddbe4693cbd857040a
#
_entry.id   994502a047aeadddbe4693cbd857040a
#
_cell.length_a   1.000
_cell.length_b   1.000
_cell.length_c   1.000
_cell.angle_alpha   90.00
_cell.angle_beta   90.00
_cell.angle_gamma   90.00
#
_symmetry.space_group_name_H-M   'P 1'
#
loop_
_entity.id
_entity.type
_entity.pdbx_description
1 polymer ?
#
loop_
_entity_poly.entity_id
_entity_poly.type
_entity_poly.pdbx_seq_one_letter_code
_entity_poly.pdbx_strand_id
1 'polypeptide(L)'
;MGVLDGVTTNPSLMAKENIRGEEACRRHYLEICSIVDGDVSAEVIATDFDGMVREGEALAALHGNIVVKLPCTADGIRAVKYFAGKNIRTNCTLVFSVGQALLAAKAGATYVSPFVGRLDDICENGVALVAEIVRMYRYYGYDTQVLAASIRHTQHLSLIHIS
;
A
#
# COMPACT_ATOMS: atom_id res chain seq x y z
N MET A 1 -22.29 5.79 -5.42
CA MET A 1 -22.61 5.66 -3.99
C MET A 1 -21.72 6.51 -3.08
N GLY A 2 -20.57 7.03 -3.50
CA GLY A 2 -19.77 7.97 -2.69
C GLY A 2 -19.31 7.47 -1.31
N VAL A 3 -19.09 6.15 -1.18
CA VAL A 3 -18.68 5.54 0.12
C VAL A 3 -17.25 4.97 0.07
N LEU A 4 -16.53 5.17 -1.04
CA LEU A 4 -15.14 4.73 -1.17
C LEU A 4 -14.20 5.88 -0.84
N ASP A 5 -13.32 5.66 0.13
CA ASP A 5 -12.26 6.60 0.51
C ASP A 5 -11.03 6.49 -0.39
N GLY A 6 -10.90 5.43 -1.16
CA GLY A 6 -9.79 5.17 -2.09
C GLY A 6 -9.81 3.76 -2.67
N VAL A 7 -8.83 3.46 -3.52
CA VAL A 7 -8.69 2.15 -4.17
C VAL A 7 -7.25 1.69 -4.10
N THR A 8 -7.04 0.41 -3.86
CA THR A 8 -5.73 -0.22 -4.02
C THR A 8 -5.71 -1.17 -5.20
N THR A 9 -4.66 -1.12 -5.97
CA THR A 9 -4.42 -2.06 -7.08
C THR A 9 -3.15 -2.88 -6.82
N ASN A 10 -2.94 -3.88 -7.65
CA ASN A 10 -1.68 -4.61 -7.74
C ASN A 10 -1.58 -5.33 -9.10
N PRO A 11 -0.36 -5.74 -9.52
CA PRO A 11 -0.15 -6.39 -10.82
C PRO A 11 -1.00 -7.65 -11.03
N SER A 12 -1.26 -8.43 -9.97
CA SER A 12 -2.06 -9.66 -10.07
C SER A 12 -3.54 -9.37 -10.33
N LEU A 13 -4.11 -8.33 -9.73
CA LEU A 13 -5.48 -7.88 -10.00
C LEU A 13 -5.60 -7.35 -11.42
N MET A 14 -4.66 -6.52 -11.85
CA MET A 14 -4.60 -5.99 -13.21
C MET A 14 -4.57 -7.12 -14.26
N ALA A 15 -3.73 -8.14 -14.03
CA ALA A 15 -3.62 -9.30 -14.92
C ALA A 15 -4.92 -10.14 -14.99
N LYS A 16 -5.68 -10.24 -13.89
CA LYS A 16 -6.99 -10.93 -13.87
C LYS A 16 -8.04 -10.23 -14.74
N GLU A 17 -7.98 -8.91 -14.77
CA GLU A 17 -8.85 -8.07 -15.61
C GLU A 17 -8.31 -7.93 -17.05
N ASN A 18 -7.31 -8.74 -17.45
CA ASN A 18 -6.65 -8.69 -18.75
C ASN A 18 -5.97 -7.34 -19.06
N ILE A 19 -5.68 -6.52 -18.06
CA ILE A 19 -4.97 -5.26 -18.21
C ILE A 19 -3.47 -5.58 -18.20
N ARG A 20 -2.84 -5.49 -19.37
CA ARG A 20 -1.44 -5.82 -19.58
C ARG A 20 -0.73 -4.75 -20.39
N GLY A 21 0.55 -4.55 -20.09
CA GLY A 21 1.37 -3.55 -20.74
C GLY A 21 1.22 -2.15 -20.11
N GLU A 22 2.26 -1.37 -20.23
CA GLU A 22 2.41 -0.09 -19.54
C GLU A 22 1.26 0.89 -19.86
N GLU A 23 0.93 1.05 -21.16
CA GLU A 23 -0.10 1.99 -21.61
C GLU A 23 -1.51 1.60 -21.11
N ALA A 24 -1.84 0.29 -21.11
CA ALA A 24 -3.12 -0.18 -20.60
C ALA A 24 -3.23 0.05 -19.08
N CYS A 25 -2.16 -0.20 -18.33
CA CYS A 25 -2.10 0.05 -16.89
C CYS A 25 -2.26 1.55 -16.57
N ARG A 26 -1.54 2.42 -17.27
CA ARG A 26 -1.64 3.89 -17.12
C ARG A 26 -3.07 4.37 -17.34
N ARG A 27 -3.70 3.96 -18.43
CA ARG A 27 -5.08 4.32 -18.76
C ARG A 27 -6.05 3.85 -17.68
N HIS A 28 -5.89 2.63 -17.19
CA HIS A 28 -6.73 2.09 -16.12
C HIS A 28 -6.57 2.86 -14.80
N TYR A 29 -5.36 3.24 -14.42
CA TYR A 29 -5.16 4.09 -13.23
C TYR A 29 -5.86 5.45 -13.37
N LEU A 30 -5.76 6.08 -14.54
CA LEU A 30 -6.43 7.36 -14.80
C LEU A 30 -7.96 7.21 -14.77
N GLU A 31 -8.49 6.11 -15.30
CA GLU A 31 -9.91 5.78 -15.22
C GLU A 31 -10.37 5.66 -13.76
N ILE A 32 -9.65 4.91 -12.93
CA ILE A 32 -9.96 4.80 -11.49
C ILE A 32 -9.91 6.18 -10.83
N CYS A 33 -8.88 6.98 -11.07
CA CYS A 33 -8.77 8.33 -10.52
C CYS A 33 -9.90 9.26 -10.96
N SER A 34 -10.54 9.02 -12.12
CA SER A 34 -11.69 9.81 -12.57
C SER A 34 -13.00 9.44 -11.87
N ILE A 35 -13.05 8.27 -11.24
CA ILE A 35 -14.26 7.74 -10.57
C ILE A 35 -14.19 7.93 -9.05
N VAL A 36 -12.98 7.88 -8.47
CA VAL A 36 -12.73 7.91 -7.04
C VAL A 36 -12.02 9.20 -6.65
N ASP A 37 -12.61 9.97 -5.75
CA ASP A 37 -12.02 11.24 -5.27
C ASP A 37 -10.82 11.03 -4.33
N GLY A 38 -10.65 9.83 -3.79
CA GLY A 38 -9.61 9.48 -2.82
C GLY A 38 -8.35 8.88 -3.45
N ASP A 39 -7.48 8.39 -2.59
CA ASP A 39 -6.18 7.85 -2.96
C ASP A 39 -6.26 6.56 -3.76
N VAL A 40 -5.42 6.44 -4.78
CA VAL A 40 -5.31 5.27 -5.65
C VAL A 40 -3.90 4.70 -5.57
N SER A 41 -3.74 3.56 -4.90
CA SER A 41 -2.43 2.90 -4.81
C SER A 41 -2.09 2.16 -6.10
N ALA A 42 -1.00 2.59 -6.76
CA ALA A 42 -0.43 2.01 -7.97
C ALA A 42 0.93 1.38 -7.65
N GLU A 43 1.07 0.06 -7.89
CA GLU A 43 2.22 -0.73 -7.45
C GLU A 43 3.30 -0.80 -8.53
N VAL A 44 4.55 -0.55 -8.13
CA VAL A 44 5.73 -0.78 -8.98
C VAL A 44 5.96 -2.29 -9.19
N ILE A 45 6.58 -2.64 -10.31
CA ILE A 45 6.93 -4.03 -10.66
C ILE A 45 8.41 -4.29 -10.38
N ALA A 46 9.26 -3.27 -10.53
CA ALA A 46 10.69 -3.38 -10.25
C ALA A 46 10.96 -3.86 -8.82
N THR A 47 12.06 -4.62 -8.65
CA THR A 47 12.46 -5.18 -7.36
C THR A 47 13.72 -4.55 -6.78
N ASP A 48 14.43 -3.74 -7.56
CA ASP A 48 15.60 -2.96 -7.18
C ASP A 48 15.26 -1.48 -6.98
N PHE A 49 16.10 -0.78 -6.22
CA PHE A 49 15.87 0.62 -5.85
C PHE A 49 15.71 1.56 -7.07
N ASP A 50 16.63 1.48 -8.04
CA ASP A 50 16.62 2.42 -9.19
C ASP A 50 15.41 2.18 -10.09
N GLY A 51 15.03 0.94 -10.30
CA GLY A 51 13.80 0.57 -10.99
C GLY A 51 12.55 1.06 -10.28
N MET A 52 12.45 0.86 -8.96
CA MET A 52 11.34 1.35 -8.14
C MET A 52 11.21 2.88 -8.19
N VAL A 53 12.33 3.59 -8.15
CA VAL A 53 12.33 5.07 -8.26
C VAL A 53 11.81 5.50 -9.62
N ARG A 54 12.34 4.95 -10.70
CA ARG A 54 11.94 5.29 -12.07
C ARG A 54 10.45 5.02 -12.32
N GLU A 55 9.97 3.82 -11.95
CA GLU A 55 8.56 3.46 -12.11
C GLU A 55 7.65 4.30 -11.20
N GLY A 56 8.05 4.49 -9.95
CA GLY A 56 7.26 5.25 -8.99
C GLY A 56 7.12 6.74 -9.35
N GLU A 57 8.17 7.38 -9.88
CA GLU A 57 8.08 8.75 -10.39
C GLU A 57 7.12 8.84 -11.59
N ALA A 58 7.19 7.87 -12.51
CA ALA A 58 6.27 7.80 -13.64
C ALA A 58 4.81 7.60 -13.21
N LEU A 59 4.56 6.76 -12.19
CA LEU A 59 3.22 6.56 -11.62
C LEU A 59 2.73 7.83 -10.92
N ALA A 60 3.53 8.43 -10.06
CA ALA A 60 3.16 9.63 -9.32
C ALA A 60 2.81 10.82 -10.24
N ALA A 61 3.46 10.89 -11.42
CA ALA A 61 3.19 11.93 -12.40
C ALA A 61 1.85 11.78 -13.15
N LEU A 62 1.15 10.62 -13.02
CA LEU A 62 -0.11 10.37 -13.73
C LEU A 62 -1.27 11.22 -13.19
N HIS A 63 -1.42 11.29 -11.88
CA HIS A 63 -2.53 11.99 -11.22
C HIS A 63 -2.21 12.29 -9.75
N GLY A 64 -2.75 13.38 -9.21
CA GLY A 64 -2.55 13.79 -7.81
C GLY A 64 -3.07 12.80 -6.77
N ASN A 65 -4.00 11.91 -7.13
CA ASN A 65 -4.51 10.87 -6.24
C ASN A 65 -3.63 9.60 -6.21
N ILE A 66 -2.61 9.51 -7.07
CA ILE A 66 -1.74 8.33 -7.08
C ILE A 66 -0.87 8.30 -5.83
N VAL A 67 -0.88 7.14 -5.20
CA VAL A 67 0.02 6.74 -4.11
C VAL A 67 0.89 5.60 -4.61
N VAL A 68 2.20 5.81 -4.62
CA VAL A 68 3.15 4.81 -5.12
C VAL A 68 3.24 3.64 -4.15
N LYS A 69 2.89 2.44 -4.60
CA LYS A 69 2.90 1.26 -3.76
C LYS A 69 4.19 0.46 -3.96
N LEU A 70 4.86 0.17 -2.86
CA LEU A 70 6.22 -0.36 -2.81
C LEU A 70 6.30 -1.56 -1.86
N PRO A 71 6.99 -2.66 -2.20
CA PRO A 71 7.14 -3.80 -1.31
C PRO A 71 8.04 -3.47 -0.11
N CYS A 72 7.76 -4.08 1.04
CA CYS A 72 8.55 -3.92 2.27
C CYS A 72 9.85 -4.74 2.20
N THR A 73 10.72 -4.41 1.27
CA THR A 73 12.10 -4.93 1.12
C THR A 73 13.10 -3.84 1.53
N ALA A 74 14.39 -4.18 1.60
CA ALA A 74 15.42 -3.18 1.89
C ALA A 74 15.41 -2.03 0.87
N ASP A 75 15.33 -2.35 -0.44
CA ASP A 75 15.26 -1.37 -1.51
C ASP A 75 13.91 -0.63 -1.52
N GLY A 76 12.80 -1.33 -1.20
CA GLY A 76 11.48 -0.69 -1.06
C GLY A 76 11.45 0.35 0.06
N ILE A 77 12.03 0.06 1.23
CA ILE A 77 12.14 1.03 2.33
C ILE A 77 13.04 2.24 1.94
N ARG A 78 14.13 2.00 1.20
CA ARG A 78 14.96 3.10 0.64
C ARG A 78 14.15 3.96 -0.33
N ALA A 79 13.35 3.33 -1.20
CA ALA A 79 12.48 4.03 -2.14
C ALA A 79 11.37 4.82 -1.43
N VAL A 80 10.74 4.26 -0.38
CA VAL A 80 9.79 5.01 0.47
C VAL A 80 10.43 6.27 1.03
N LYS A 81 11.66 6.15 1.58
CA LYS A 81 12.40 7.31 2.10
C LYS A 81 12.72 8.36 1.04
N TYR A 82 13.09 7.91 -0.16
CA TYR A 82 13.34 8.78 -1.31
C TYR A 82 12.08 9.57 -1.70
N PHE A 83 10.94 8.89 -1.85
CA PHE A 83 9.66 9.51 -2.21
C PHE A 83 9.14 10.46 -1.12
N ALA A 84 9.29 10.10 0.15
CA ALA A 84 8.95 10.99 1.27
C ALA A 84 9.73 12.32 1.20
N GLY A 85 11.02 12.28 0.83
CA GLY A 85 11.83 13.48 0.61
C GLY A 85 11.39 14.35 -0.57
N LYS A 86 10.58 13.79 -1.48
CA LYS A 86 9.98 14.49 -2.65
C LYS A 86 8.51 14.85 -2.44
N ASN A 87 7.94 14.63 -1.26
CA ASN A 87 6.51 14.79 -0.97
C ASN A 87 5.60 13.92 -1.86
N ILE A 88 6.10 12.78 -2.33
CA ILE A 88 5.32 11.78 -3.05
C ILE A 88 4.80 10.76 -2.04
N ARG A 89 3.48 10.57 -2.02
CA ARG A 89 2.82 9.65 -1.09
C ARG A 89 3.11 8.20 -1.46
N THR A 90 3.32 7.37 -0.44
CA THR A 90 3.66 5.95 -0.63
C THR A 90 2.81 5.02 0.23
N ASN A 91 2.57 3.82 -0.29
CA ASN A 91 1.97 2.70 0.42
C ASN A 91 2.98 1.54 0.50
N CYS A 92 3.55 1.32 1.68
CA CYS A 92 4.48 0.21 1.90
C CYS A 92 3.69 -1.09 2.09
N THR A 93 3.76 -1.99 1.12
CA THR A 93 2.99 -3.25 1.07
C THR A 93 3.83 -4.47 1.42
N LEU A 94 3.17 -5.65 1.53
CA LEU A 94 3.81 -6.91 1.93
C LEU A 94 4.42 -6.81 3.33
N VAL A 95 3.67 -6.25 4.26
CA VAL A 95 4.07 -6.14 5.67
C VAL A 95 3.51 -7.31 6.46
N PHE A 96 4.39 -8.02 7.17
CA PHE A 96 4.09 -9.23 7.94
C PHE A 96 4.56 -9.16 9.38
N SER A 97 5.11 -8.01 9.81
CA SER A 97 5.55 -7.82 11.20
C SER A 97 5.48 -6.36 11.64
N VAL A 98 5.40 -6.14 12.94
CA VAL A 98 5.46 -4.80 13.57
C VAL A 98 6.80 -4.10 13.25
N GLY A 99 7.91 -4.85 13.21
CA GLY A 99 9.22 -4.31 12.86
C GLY A 99 9.28 -3.76 11.44
N GLN A 100 8.68 -4.45 10.46
CA GLN A 100 8.55 -3.96 9.08
C GLN A 100 7.70 -2.68 9.03
N ALA A 101 6.57 -2.66 9.74
CA ALA A 101 5.72 -1.48 9.83
C ALA A 101 6.44 -0.28 10.46
N LEU A 102 7.25 -0.51 11.50
CA LEU A 102 8.08 0.53 12.11
C LEU A 102 9.07 1.13 11.11
N LEU A 103 9.74 0.30 10.32
CA LEU A 103 10.69 0.77 9.30
C LEU A 103 9.98 1.61 8.22
N ALA A 104 8.79 1.18 7.77
CA ALA A 104 7.98 1.92 6.81
C ALA A 104 7.57 3.30 7.34
N ALA A 105 7.10 3.40 8.59
CA ALA A 105 6.75 4.66 9.21
C ALA A 105 7.96 5.59 9.36
N LYS A 106 9.10 5.07 9.83
CA LYS A 106 10.36 5.84 9.96
C LYS A 106 10.91 6.31 8.61
N ALA A 107 10.62 5.58 7.53
CA ALA A 107 10.96 6.00 6.18
C ALA A 107 10.03 7.10 5.66
N GLY A 108 8.87 7.33 6.28
CA GLY A 108 7.90 8.35 5.91
C GLY A 108 6.80 7.84 4.98
N ALA A 109 6.44 6.55 5.06
CA ALA A 109 5.30 6.01 4.32
C ALA A 109 3.99 6.69 4.75
N THR A 110 3.14 7.03 3.78
CA THR A 110 1.78 7.53 4.04
C THR A 110 0.89 6.40 4.54
N TYR A 111 1.00 5.24 3.91
CA TYR A 111 0.28 4.03 4.26
C TYR A 111 1.22 2.86 4.48
N VAL A 112 0.79 1.92 5.34
CA VAL A 112 1.38 0.60 5.47
C VAL A 112 0.30 -0.45 5.28
N SER A 113 0.57 -1.50 4.48
CA SER A 113 -0.40 -2.55 4.19
C SER A 113 0.04 -3.89 4.80
N PRO A 114 -0.36 -4.19 6.06
CA PRO A 114 -0.19 -5.53 6.65
C PRO A 114 -1.12 -6.54 5.99
N PHE A 115 -0.61 -7.74 5.73
CA PHE A 115 -1.32 -8.80 4.99
C PHE A 115 -2.02 -9.77 5.94
N VAL A 116 -3.29 -9.49 6.27
CA VAL A 116 -4.08 -10.27 7.23
C VAL A 116 -4.25 -11.72 6.77
N GLY A 117 -4.88 -11.96 5.64
CA GLY A 117 -5.21 -13.31 5.20
C GLY A 117 -3.99 -14.17 4.83
N ARG A 118 -2.84 -13.55 4.47
CA ARG A 118 -1.60 -14.30 4.25
C ARG A 118 -0.99 -14.85 5.54
N LEU A 119 -1.15 -14.15 6.64
CA LEU A 119 -0.77 -14.65 7.97
C LEU A 119 -1.70 -15.77 8.41
N ASP A 120 -3.00 -15.64 8.18
CA ASP A 120 -3.95 -16.71 8.49
C ASP A 120 -3.65 -17.99 7.71
N ASP A 121 -3.17 -17.90 6.46
CA ASP A 121 -2.75 -19.04 5.63
C ASP A 121 -1.64 -19.88 6.30
N ILE A 122 -0.86 -19.30 7.22
CA ILE A 122 0.20 -19.97 7.98
C ILE A 122 -0.12 -20.10 9.48
N CYS A 123 -1.39 -20.03 9.85
CA CYS A 123 -1.88 -20.12 11.21
C CYS A 123 -1.38 -19.04 12.17
N GLU A 124 -1.00 -17.87 11.64
CA GLU A 124 -0.68 -16.67 12.40
C GLU A 124 -1.90 -15.72 12.43
N ASN A 125 -2.02 -14.91 13.49
CA ASN A 125 -3.16 -14.01 13.63
C ASN A 125 -2.93 -12.67 12.93
N GLY A 126 -3.41 -12.53 11.69
CA GLY A 126 -3.25 -11.32 10.90
C GLY A 126 -3.97 -10.09 11.48
N VAL A 127 -5.11 -10.27 12.13
CA VAL A 127 -5.84 -9.16 12.81
C VAL A 127 -5.06 -8.65 14.02
N ALA A 128 -4.44 -9.54 14.80
CA ALA A 128 -3.59 -9.13 15.93
C ALA A 128 -2.41 -8.27 15.45
N LEU A 129 -1.79 -8.61 14.31
CA LEU A 129 -0.73 -7.78 13.73
C LEU A 129 -1.22 -6.36 13.44
N VAL A 130 -2.42 -6.18 12.87
CA VAL A 130 -3.02 -4.86 12.62
C VAL A 130 -3.14 -4.08 13.92
N ALA A 131 -3.71 -4.69 14.96
CA ALA A 131 -3.89 -4.06 16.27
C ALA A 131 -2.55 -3.64 16.90
N GLU A 132 -1.52 -4.48 16.80
CA GLU A 132 -0.18 -4.18 17.31
C GLU A 132 0.46 -3.01 16.57
N ILE A 133 0.36 -2.96 15.23
CA ILE A 133 0.87 -1.85 14.42
C ILE A 133 0.16 -0.54 14.79
N VAL A 134 -1.17 -0.55 14.87
CA VAL A 134 -1.96 0.65 15.25
C VAL A 134 -1.55 1.14 16.64
N ARG A 135 -1.40 0.23 17.61
CA ARG A 135 -0.96 0.58 18.97
C ARG A 135 0.43 1.19 18.97
N MET A 136 1.36 0.62 18.23
CA MET A 136 2.73 1.12 18.09
C MET A 136 2.74 2.50 17.45
N TYR A 137 1.99 2.71 16.36
CA TYR A 137 1.93 4.01 15.70
C TYR A 137 1.34 5.09 16.60
N ARG A 138 0.27 4.80 17.32
CA ARG A 138 -0.31 5.71 18.33
C ARG A 138 0.66 6.05 19.45
N TYR A 139 1.40 5.04 19.95
CA TYR A 139 2.36 5.23 21.04
C TYR A 139 3.53 6.15 20.66
N TYR A 140 4.03 6.00 19.43
CA TYR A 140 5.14 6.83 18.93
C TYR A 140 4.69 8.10 18.18
N GLY A 141 3.41 8.33 17.97
CA GLY A 141 2.89 9.49 17.24
C GLY A 141 3.25 9.48 15.75
N TYR A 142 3.23 8.30 15.10
CA TYR A 142 3.38 8.22 13.64
C TYR A 142 2.08 8.56 12.92
N ASP A 143 2.17 9.39 11.87
CA ASP A 143 1.04 9.76 11.01
C ASP A 143 0.73 8.70 9.94
N THR A 144 1.59 7.69 9.78
CA THR A 144 1.40 6.59 8.82
C THR A 144 0.09 5.84 9.12
N GLN A 145 -0.77 5.72 8.12
CA GLN A 145 -2.06 5.04 8.25
C GLN A 145 -1.93 3.54 7.96
N VAL A 146 -2.70 2.73 8.68
CA VAL A 146 -2.73 1.27 8.49
C VAL A 146 -3.85 0.91 7.53
N LEU A 147 -3.49 0.39 6.37
CA LEU A 147 -4.38 -0.03 5.30
C LEU A 147 -4.35 -1.57 5.19
N ALA A 148 -5.12 -2.26 6.02
CA ALA A 148 -5.13 -3.72 6.08
C ALA A 148 -5.40 -4.35 4.71
N ALA A 149 -4.53 -5.28 4.30
CA ALA A 149 -4.57 -5.94 3.00
C ALA A 149 -4.82 -7.45 3.10
N SER A 150 -5.09 -8.09 1.98
CA SER A 150 -5.37 -9.53 1.92
C SER A 150 -6.59 -9.93 2.78
N ILE A 151 -7.63 -9.11 2.75
CA ILE A 151 -8.90 -9.39 3.45
C ILE A 151 -9.62 -10.53 2.74
N ARG A 152 -10.05 -11.55 3.49
CA ARG A 152 -10.65 -12.78 2.96
C ARG A 152 -12.16 -12.91 3.20
N HIS A 153 -12.68 -12.29 4.26
CA HIS A 153 -14.09 -12.38 4.67
C HIS A 153 -14.51 -11.17 5.51
N THR A 154 -15.82 -11.00 5.69
CA THR A 154 -16.42 -9.85 6.38
C THR A 154 -16.04 -9.75 7.87
N GLN A 155 -15.73 -10.89 8.52
CA GLN A 155 -15.28 -10.88 9.92
C GLN A 155 -13.93 -10.15 10.07
N HIS A 156 -13.00 -10.27 9.10
CA HIS A 156 -11.78 -9.47 9.10
C HIS A 156 -12.10 -7.97 9.14
N LEU A 157 -13.06 -7.50 8.32
CA LEU A 157 -13.45 -6.09 8.30
C LEU A 157 -13.99 -5.64 9.65
N SER A 158 -14.85 -6.42 10.28
CA SER A 158 -15.37 -6.09 11.61
C SER A 158 -14.24 -6.01 12.65
N LEU A 159 -13.34 -6.99 12.70
CA LEU A 159 -12.29 -7.06 13.71
C LEU A 159 -11.24 -5.93 13.56
N ILE A 160 -10.83 -5.59 12.34
CA ILE A 160 -9.84 -4.52 12.13
C ILE A 160 -10.38 -3.12 12.47
N HIS A 161 -11.71 -2.91 12.43
CA HIS A 161 -12.31 -1.62 12.79
C HIS A 161 -12.53 -1.43 14.28
N ILE A 162 -12.43 -2.50 15.08
CA ILE A 162 -12.58 -2.45 16.54
C ILE A 162 -11.26 -2.72 17.29
N SER A 163 -10.15 -2.85 16.58
CA SER A 163 -8.82 -3.15 17.14
C SER A 163 -8.08 -1.90 17.62
#